data_c7455d923958da5c82d0809d7efa3f84
#
_entry.id   c7455d923958da5c82d0809d7efa3f84
#
_cell.length_a   1.000
_cell.length_b   1.000
_cell.length_c   1.000
_cell.angle_alpha   90.00
_cell.angle_beta   90.00
_cell.angle_gamma   90.00
#
_symmetry.space_group_name_H-M   'P 1'
#
loop_
_entity.id
_entity.type
_entity.pdbx_description
1 polymer ?
#
loop_
_entity_poly.entity_id
_entity_poly.type
_entity_poly.pdbx_seq_one_letter_code
_entity_poly.pdbx_strand_id
1 'polypeptide(L)'
;MSTLYRAVERGVYIVPGSPITMIIKCSDANWVVDPGLLTNRRDLLRSALERLSVEKYNVLLSHTHYDHLEALEALTSSRIYVTVLEYTSLLSSLVRNIVTYGFTQLLRILGVRSIDVKKEMVEIVDEGFKLGDSCGELLNLSGHSPGLTGIVFEDAVFVGDAVFGEKLLSRVGIPYHFNARQALSTLEKIKAYAEKGYSGILSHGPFANSDKLAEYVDLNAERLKLIRELVIDHLTQEPLSLEELVGKILGELRAEINAGNILLGSVTVNSIISDLLEEYGLSTEVSGGLVRYRLTRK
;
A
#
# COMPACT_ATOMS: atom_id res chain seq x y z
N MET A 1 27.22 7.41 11.67
CA MET A 1 26.14 8.41 11.76
C MET A 1 25.03 7.94 10.82
N SER A 2 23.83 7.64 11.31
CA SER A 2 22.71 7.30 10.43
C SER A 2 22.35 8.54 9.61
N THR A 3 22.24 8.38 8.30
CA THR A 3 21.88 9.47 7.39
C THR A 3 20.41 9.84 7.68
N LEU A 4 20.12 11.07 8.08
CA LEU A 4 18.75 11.55 8.40
C LEU A 4 17.82 11.44 7.19
N TYR A 5 18.34 11.67 5.99
CA TYR A 5 17.63 11.54 4.73
C TYR A 5 18.62 11.28 3.59
N ARG A 6 18.08 10.79 2.48
CA ARG A 6 18.80 10.57 1.21
C ARG A 6 18.12 11.37 0.11
N ALA A 7 18.87 12.18 -0.63
CA ALA A 7 18.40 12.78 -1.88
C ALA A 7 18.31 11.69 -2.96
N VAL A 8 17.20 11.62 -3.66
CA VAL A 8 16.95 10.65 -4.74
C VAL A 8 16.76 11.33 -6.09
N GLU A 9 16.29 12.58 -6.06
CA GLU A 9 16.10 13.45 -7.22
C GLU A 9 16.21 14.91 -6.77
N ARG A 10 16.22 15.85 -7.71
CA ARG A 10 16.25 17.29 -7.39
C ARG A 10 15.02 17.68 -6.56
N GLY A 11 15.25 18.12 -5.33
CA GLY A 11 14.17 18.52 -4.41
C GLY A 11 13.44 17.36 -3.72
N VAL A 12 13.74 16.09 -4.02
CA VAL A 12 13.10 14.91 -3.43
C VAL A 12 14.03 14.18 -2.48
N TYR A 13 13.62 14.06 -1.23
CA TYR A 13 14.40 13.47 -0.14
C TYR A 13 13.62 12.35 0.52
N ILE A 14 14.25 11.21 0.73
CA ILE A 14 13.69 10.06 1.46
C ILE A 14 14.21 10.08 2.90
N VAL A 15 13.30 10.10 3.86
CA VAL A 15 13.58 9.81 5.27
C VAL A 15 13.41 8.31 5.48
N PRO A 16 14.47 7.59 5.92
CA PRO A 16 14.44 6.13 6.05
C PRO A 16 13.37 5.63 7.01
N GLY A 17 12.80 4.49 6.70
CA GLY A 17 11.78 3.79 7.50
C GLY A 17 11.07 2.71 6.72
N SER A 18 10.07 2.12 7.33
CA SER A 18 9.13 1.19 6.70
C SER A 18 7.74 1.45 7.30
N PRO A 19 6.90 2.21 6.57
CA PRO A 19 7.17 2.85 5.28
C PRO A 19 8.21 3.96 5.34
N ILE A 20 8.76 4.35 4.19
CA ILE A 20 9.56 5.56 4.06
C ILE A 20 8.66 6.79 4.14
N THR A 21 9.25 7.96 4.43
CA THR A 21 8.60 9.26 4.25
C THR A 21 9.36 10.05 3.20
N MET A 22 8.66 10.73 2.30
CA MET A 22 9.33 11.67 1.40
C MET A 22 9.12 13.11 1.86
N ILE A 23 10.15 13.94 1.69
CA ILE A 23 10.08 15.40 1.78
C ILE A 23 10.37 15.94 0.39
N ILE A 24 9.42 16.71 -0.18
CA ILE A 24 9.54 17.29 -1.51
C ILE A 24 9.60 18.81 -1.35
N LYS A 25 10.65 19.42 -1.89
CA LYS A 25 10.84 20.88 -1.91
C LYS A 25 10.57 21.41 -3.29
N CYS A 26 9.51 22.19 -3.40
CA CYS A 26 9.14 22.90 -4.62
C CYS A 26 9.44 24.39 -4.48
N SER A 27 9.38 25.12 -5.57
CA SER A 27 9.53 26.59 -5.58
C SER A 27 8.42 27.31 -4.83
N ASP A 28 7.21 26.78 -4.90
CA ASP A 28 5.96 27.36 -4.42
C ASP A 28 5.33 26.64 -3.22
N ALA A 29 5.68 25.37 -3.00
CA ALA A 29 5.17 24.57 -1.90
C ALA A 29 6.16 23.49 -1.46
N ASN A 30 6.08 23.04 -0.19
CA ASN A 30 6.79 21.87 0.28
C ASN A 30 5.79 20.80 0.70
N TRP A 31 6.20 19.53 0.60
CA TRP A 31 5.36 18.40 0.89
C TRP A 31 6.05 17.38 1.77
N VAL A 32 5.28 16.78 2.67
CA VAL A 32 5.62 15.55 3.37
C VAL A 32 4.68 14.47 2.85
N VAL A 33 5.22 13.41 2.26
CA VAL A 33 4.43 12.29 1.75
C VAL A 33 4.58 11.12 2.69
N ASP A 34 3.45 10.58 3.14
CA ASP A 34 3.36 9.44 4.05
C ASP A 34 4.25 9.61 5.29
N PRO A 35 3.78 10.32 6.32
CA PRO A 35 4.59 10.60 7.51
C PRO A 35 5.04 9.33 8.26
N GLY A 36 4.38 8.20 8.05
CA GLY A 36 4.79 6.90 8.57
C GLY A 36 4.34 6.62 10.00
N LEU A 37 4.96 5.64 10.64
CA LEU A 37 4.70 5.26 12.02
C LEU A 37 5.28 6.29 13.01
N LEU A 38 4.61 6.51 14.13
CA LEU A 38 5.04 7.50 15.14
C LEU A 38 6.32 7.08 15.88
N THR A 39 6.55 5.79 16.05
CA THR A 39 7.70 5.26 16.79
C THR A 39 9.02 5.70 16.17
N ASN A 40 9.81 6.48 16.93
CA ASN A 40 11.10 7.04 16.52
C ASN A 40 11.05 7.98 15.28
N ARG A 41 9.88 8.23 14.72
CA ARG A 41 9.72 9.02 13.50
C ARG A 41 9.62 10.52 13.77
N ARG A 42 8.99 10.92 14.88
CA ARG A 42 8.75 12.32 15.24
C ARG A 42 10.03 13.15 15.19
N ASP A 43 11.06 12.73 15.94
CA ASP A 43 12.31 13.48 16.05
C ASP A 43 13.12 13.40 14.76
N LEU A 44 13.06 12.26 14.08
CA LEU A 44 13.72 12.07 12.78
C LEU A 44 13.14 13.01 11.71
N LEU A 45 11.80 13.07 11.59
CA LEU A 45 11.12 13.96 10.64
C LEU A 45 11.39 15.43 10.97
N ARG A 46 11.27 15.83 12.25
CA ARG A 46 11.56 17.20 12.66
C ARG A 46 12.98 17.58 12.28
N SER A 47 13.98 16.76 12.64
CA SER A 47 15.37 17.01 12.31
C SER A 47 15.64 17.08 10.80
N ALA A 48 14.95 16.26 10.01
CA ALA A 48 15.05 16.28 8.55
C ALA A 48 14.46 17.57 7.96
N LEU A 49 13.27 17.99 8.41
CA LEU A 49 12.61 19.23 8.00
C LEU A 49 13.46 20.47 8.37
N GLU A 50 14.00 20.52 9.59
CA GLU A 50 14.89 21.60 10.05
C GLU A 50 16.14 21.69 9.16
N ARG A 51 16.83 20.57 8.91
CA ARG A 51 18.04 20.55 8.06
C ARG A 51 17.76 20.92 6.60
N LEU A 52 16.57 20.59 6.11
CA LEU A 52 16.14 20.97 4.76
C LEU A 52 15.58 22.40 4.71
N SER A 53 15.49 23.11 5.84
CA SER A 53 14.87 24.43 5.95
C SER A 53 13.43 24.45 5.44
N VAL A 54 12.65 23.43 5.84
CA VAL A 54 11.23 23.28 5.50
C VAL A 54 10.41 23.63 6.74
N GLU A 55 9.94 24.86 6.81
CA GLU A 55 9.13 25.36 7.95
C GLU A 55 7.62 25.16 7.72
N LYS A 56 7.18 25.34 6.47
CA LYS A 56 5.78 25.18 6.06
C LYS A 56 5.68 24.10 5.00
N TYR A 57 4.73 23.20 5.17
CA TYR A 57 4.52 22.10 4.24
C TYR A 57 3.06 21.63 4.27
N ASN A 58 2.64 21.02 3.20
CA ASN A 58 1.43 20.22 3.12
C ASN A 58 1.79 18.73 3.32
N VAL A 59 0.82 17.94 3.75
CA VAL A 59 0.94 16.49 3.79
C VAL A 59 0.16 15.90 2.64
N LEU A 60 0.76 14.99 1.89
CA LEU A 60 0.07 14.11 0.95
C LEU A 60 0.09 12.69 1.53
N LEU A 61 -1.06 12.06 1.58
CA LEU A 61 -1.17 10.63 1.89
C LEU A 61 -1.36 9.85 0.59
N SER A 62 -0.45 8.92 0.31
CA SER A 62 -0.59 8.02 -0.83
C SER A 62 -1.84 7.15 -0.67
N HIS A 63 -2.11 6.71 0.56
CA HIS A 63 -3.31 6.01 1.00
C HIS A 63 -3.44 6.09 2.53
N THR A 64 -4.47 5.47 3.10
CA THR A 64 -4.82 5.67 4.50
C THR A 64 -4.57 4.45 5.40
N HIS A 65 -3.66 3.54 5.03
CA HIS A 65 -3.23 2.51 5.96
C HIS A 65 -2.50 3.14 7.16
N TYR A 66 -2.67 2.51 8.32
CA TYR A 66 -2.26 3.07 9.60
C TYR A 66 -0.77 3.43 9.67
N ASP A 67 0.08 2.58 9.11
CA ASP A 67 1.52 2.75 9.11
C ASP A 67 2.02 3.92 8.25
N HIS A 68 1.20 4.44 7.32
CA HIS A 68 1.52 5.62 6.52
C HIS A 68 1.12 6.94 7.19
N LEU A 69 0.17 6.91 8.13
CA LEU A 69 -0.45 8.13 8.65
C LEU A 69 -0.32 8.34 10.16
N GLU A 70 0.18 7.36 10.94
CA GLU A 70 0.23 7.48 12.41
C GLU A 70 1.01 8.73 12.87
N ALA A 71 2.10 9.06 12.19
CA ALA A 71 2.91 10.23 12.56
C ALA A 71 2.29 11.58 12.15
N LEU A 72 1.10 11.63 11.56
CA LEU A 72 0.34 12.89 11.36
C LEU A 72 0.17 13.67 12.65
N GLU A 73 -0.05 12.99 13.78
CA GLU A 73 -0.19 13.61 15.10
C GLU A 73 1.06 14.39 15.54
N ALA A 74 2.22 14.09 14.95
CA ALA A 74 3.49 14.74 15.25
C ALA A 74 3.79 15.95 14.35
N LEU A 75 2.97 16.21 13.35
CA LEU A 75 3.19 17.20 12.32
C LEU A 75 2.24 18.40 12.48
N THR A 76 2.76 19.58 12.17
CA THR A 76 1.98 20.82 12.03
C THR A 76 1.90 21.19 10.56
N SER A 77 1.10 20.46 9.81
CA SER A 77 0.89 20.71 8.39
C SER A 77 -0.09 21.84 8.13
N SER A 78 0.01 22.49 6.98
CA SER A 78 -0.96 23.49 6.53
C SER A 78 -2.25 22.83 6.06
N ARG A 79 -2.14 21.78 5.23
CA ARG A 79 -3.24 20.98 4.69
C ARG A 79 -2.82 19.51 4.55
N ILE A 80 -3.81 18.61 4.49
CA ILE A 80 -3.65 17.20 4.22
C ILE A 80 -4.37 16.89 2.91
N TYR A 81 -3.65 16.33 1.97
CA TYR A 81 -4.15 15.98 0.65
C TYR A 81 -4.32 14.47 0.53
N VAL A 82 -5.44 14.04 -0.03
CA VAL A 82 -5.80 12.63 -0.17
C VAL A 82 -6.74 12.44 -1.35
N THR A 83 -6.74 11.26 -1.97
CA THR A 83 -7.71 10.95 -3.02
C THR A 83 -9.12 10.79 -2.46
N VAL A 84 -10.15 10.97 -3.31
CA VAL A 84 -11.55 10.88 -2.89
C VAL A 84 -11.90 9.53 -2.25
N LEU A 85 -11.33 8.43 -2.76
CA LEU A 85 -11.59 7.08 -2.24
C LEU A 85 -10.94 6.83 -0.88
N GLU A 86 -9.89 7.57 -0.53
CA GLU A 86 -9.22 7.50 0.78
C GLU A 86 -9.79 8.50 1.80
N TYR A 87 -10.52 9.51 1.34
CA TYR A 87 -11.03 10.60 2.19
C TYR A 87 -11.87 10.10 3.37
N THR A 88 -12.82 9.22 3.13
CA THR A 88 -13.70 8.70 4.19
C THR A 88 -12.93 7.86 5.20
N SER A 89 -11.96 7.08 4.73
CA SER A 89 -11.05 6.27 5.56
C SER A 89 -10.12 7.14 6.39
N LEU A 90 -9.71 8.31 5.87
CA LEU A 90 -8.91 9.28 6.63
C LEU A 90 -9.72 9.89 7.78
N LEU A 91 -10.96 10.29 7.54
CA LEU A 91 -11.81 10.95 8.55
C LEU A 91 -12.39 10.00 9.59
N SER A 92 -12.44 8.70 9.29
CA SER A 92 -13.06 7.71 10.17
C SER A 92 -12.18 6.48 10.33
N SER A 93 -11.59 6.34 11.52
CA SER A 93 -10.84 5.13 11.89
C SER A 93 -11.72 3.87 11.77
N LEU A 94 -13.02 3.97 12.04
CA LEU A 94 -13.96 2.86 11.87
C LEU A 94 -14.03 2.43 10.38
N VAL A 95 -14.25 3.39 9.48
CA VAL A 95 -14.33 3.09 8.02
C VAL A 95 -13.01 2.54 7.52
N ARG A 96 -11.90 3.18 7.88
CA ARG A 96 -10.55 2.71 7.53
C ARG A 96 -10.35 1.26 7.93
N ASN A 97 -10.71 0.92 9.14
CA ASN A 97 -10.53 -0.42 9.69
C ASN A 97 -11.40 -1.45 8.99
N ILE A 98 -12.65 -1.10 8.66
CA ILE A 98 -13.54 -1.97 7.88
C ILE A 98 -12.98 -2.20 6.48
N VAL A 99 -12.52 -1.14 5.82
CA VAL A 99 -11.97 -1.23 4.46
C VAL A 99 -10.68 -2.05 4.44
N THR A 100 -9.78 -1.84 5.42
CA THR A 100 -8.47 -2.52 5.44
C THR A 100 -8.55 -3.97 5.93
N TYR A 101 -9.37 -4.26 6.94
CA TYR A 101 -9.35 -5.55 7.65
C TYR A 101 -10.69 -6.28 7.65
N GLY A 102 -11.75 -5.67 7.16
CA GLY A 102 -13.12 -6.21 7.26
C GLY A 102 -13.72 -6.22 8.67
N PHE A 103 -12.93 -5.93 9.73
CA PHE A 103 -13.34 -6.01 11.14
C PHE A 103 -12.80 -4.84 11.97
N THR A 104 -13.55 -4.43 13.00
CA THR A 104 -13.14 -3.38 13.93
C THR A 104 -12.50 -3.91 15.22
N GLN A 105 -12.80 -5.14 15.61
CA GLN A 105 -12.42 -5.68 16.92
C GLN A 105 -10.98 -6.22 16.97
N LEU A 106 -10.43 -6.69 15.85
CA LEU A 106 -9.08 -7.25 15.78
C LEU A 106 -7.96 -6.20 15.85
N LEU A 107 -8.29 -4.94 15.72
CA LEU A 107 -7.32 -3.83 15.71
C LEU A 107 -6.60 -3.65 17.05
N ARG A 108 -7.24 -3.99 18.17
CA ARG A 108 -6.58 -3.99 19.47
C ARG A 108 -5.44 -5.02 19.54
N ILE A 109 -5.59 -6.14 18.80
CA ILE A 109 -4.55 -7.19 18.71
C ILE A 109 -3.38 -6.70 17.86
N LEU A 110 -3.65 -5.89 16.81
CA LEU A 110 -2.65 -5.32 15.91
C LEU A 110 -2.04 -4.01 16.42
N GLY A 111 -2.48 -3.50 17.58
CA GLY A 111 -1.95 -2.27 18.19
C GLY A 111 -2.36 -0.98 17.45
N VAL A 112 -3.33 -1.04 16.54
CA VAL A 112 -3.79 0.11 15.75
C VAL A 112 -4.57 1.10 16.64
N ARG A 113 -4.17 2.37 16.60
CA ARG A 113 -4.82 3.46 17.35
C ARG A 113 -5.82 4.21 16.47
N SER A 114 -6.75 4.90 17.10
CA SER A 114 -7.59 5.89 16.41
C SER A 114 -6.73 7.14 16.10
N ILE A 115 -6.85 7.64 14.89
CA ILE A 115 -6.25 8.90 14.47
C ILE A 115 -7.38 9.76 13.94
N ASP A 116 -7.60 10.89 14.59
CA ASP A 116 -8.66 11.82 14.24
C ASP A 116 -8.07 13.01 13.46
N VAL A 117 -8.57 13.20 12.25
CA VAL A 117 -8.20 14.31 11.37
C VAL A 117 -9.38 15.26 11.26
N LYS A 118 -9.11 16.56 11.40
CA LYS A 118 -10.14 17.59 11.22
C LYS A 118 -10.46 17.73 9.74
N LYS A 119 -11.74 17.60 9.39
CA LYS A 119 -12.23 17.68 8.01
C LYS A 119 -11.79 18.97 7.28
N GLU A 120 -11.74 20.08 8.00
CA GLU A 120 -11.39 21.40 7.49
C GLU A 120 -9.93 21.50 7.03
N MET A 121 -9.10 20.54 7.44
CA MET A 121 -7.70 20.45 7.03
C MET A 121 -7.49 19.59 5.77
N VAL A 122 -8.51 18.90 5.29
CA VAL A 122 -8.38 17.90 4.23
C VAL A 122 -8.81 18.48 2.90
N GLU A 123 -7.95 18.34 1.90
CA GLU A 123 -8.20 18.64 0.49
C GLU A 123 -8.26 17.34 -0.31
N ILE A 124 -9.25 17.25 -1.20
CA ILE A 124 -9.40 16.08 -2.08
C ILE A 124 -8.69 16.38 -3.39
N VAL A 125 -7.86 15.45 -3.82
CA VAL A 125 -7.09 15.50 -5.07
C VAL A 125 -7.27 14.22 -5.86
N ASP A 126 -7.02 14.30 -7.17
CA ASP A 126 -7.12 13.16 -8.07
C ASP A 126 -5.87 13.03 -8.96
N GLU A 127 -5.84 12.02 -9.81
CA GLU A 127 -4.80 11.83 -10.83
C GLU A 127 -4.59 13.08 -11.66
N GLY A 128 -3.33 13.42 -11.93
CA GLY A 128 -2.96 14.64 -12.65
C GLY A 128 -2.82 15.88 -11.76
N PHE A 129 -3.12 15.81 -10.45
CA PHE A 129 -2.85 16.92 -9.54
C PHE A 129 -1.34 17.16 -9.43
N LYS A 130 -0.91 18.41 -9.59
CA LYS A 130 0.50 18.81 -9.51
C LYS A 130 0.86 19.29 -8.12
N LEU A 131 1.97 18.78 -7.59
CA LEU A 131 2.50 19.16 -6.27
C LEU A 131 3.12 20.57 -6.25
N GLY A 132 3.24 21.21 -7.40
CA GLY A 132 3.82 22.51 -7.67
C GLY A 132 4.23 22.57 -9.13
N ASP A 133 4.74 23.70 -9.60
CA ASP A 133 4.98 23.92 -11.03
C ASP A 133 5.88 22.89 -11.72
N SER A 134 6.76 22.20 -10.95
CA SER A 134 7.73 21.24 -11.49
C SER A 134 8.15 20.15 -10.51
N CYS A 135 7.31 19.80 -9.54
CA CYS A 135 7.71 18.90 -8.44
C CYS A 135 7.16 17.48 -8.50
N GLY A 136 6.30 17.21 -9.43
CA GLY A 136 5.67 15.91 -9.62
C GLY A 136 4.16 16.00 -9.79
N GLU A 137 3.59 14.94 -10.32
CA GLU A 137 2.19 14.81 -10.66
C GLU A 137 1.64 13.50 -10.12
N LEU A 138 0.41 13.51 -9.57
CA LEU A 138 -0.22 12.33 -9.01
C LEU A 138 -0.59 11.33 -10.10
N LEU A 139 -0.32 10.07 -9.80
CA LEU A 139 -0.60 8.91 -10.63
C LEU A 139 -1.54 7.96 -9.89
N ASN A 140 -2.65 7.58 -10.49
CA ASN A 140 -3.54 6.56 -9.92
C ASN A 140 -2.86 5.18 -9.96
N LEU A 141 -2.67 4.60 -8.77
CA LEU A 141 -2.09 3.28 -8.56
C LEU A 141 -3.00 2.38 -7.71
N SER A 142 -4.32 2.57 -7.82
CA SER A 142 -5.31 1.78 -7.08
C SER A 142 -5.09 0.28 -7.23
N GLY A 143 -5.53 -0.47 -6.23
CA GLY A 143 -5.39 -1.94 -6.17
C GLY A 143 -4.94 -2.42 -4.81
N HIS A 144 -3.83 -1.87 -4.26
CA HIS A 144 -3.45 -2.09 -2.87
C HIS A 144 -4.49 -1.50 -1.93
N SER A 145 -4.86 -0.25 -2.11
CA SER A 145 -6.04 0.36 -1.50
C SER A 145 -6.95 0.93 -2.60
N PRO A 146 -8.22 1.28 -2.29
CA PRO A 146 -9.13 1.83 -3.31
C PRO A 146 -8.61 3.07 -4.01
N GLY A 147 -7.91 3.93 -3.29
CA GLY A 147 -7.45 5.22 -3.78
C GLY A 147 -5.94 5.44 -3.72
N LEU A 148 -5.14 4.36 -3.68
CA LEU A 148 -3.67 4.49 -3.67
C LEU A 148 -3.21 5.38 -4.81
N THR A 149 -2.40 6.40 -4.48
CA THR A 149 -1.77 7.29 -5.45
C THR A 149 -0.25 7.21 -5.39
N GLY A 150 0.38 7.25 -6.55
CA GLY A 150 1.80 7.47 -6.71
C GLY A 150 2.12 8.91 -7.10
N ILE A 151 3.39 9.18 -7.36
CA ILE A 151 3.86 10.48 -7.84
C ILE A 151 4.88 10.25 -8.95
N VAL A 152 4.66 10.87 -10.10
CA VAL A 152 5.63 10.87 -11.21
C VAL A 152 6.48 12.13 -11.08
N PHE A 153 7.80 11.94 -11.03
CA PHE A 153 8.84 12.97 -11.06
C PHE A 153 9.50 13.00 -12.45
N GLU A 154 10.58 13.76 -12.59
CA GLU A 154 11.33 13.88 -13.86
C GLU A 154 11.91 12.52 -14.29
N ASP A 155 12.64 11.84 -13.40
CA ASP A 155 13.35 10.58 -13.67
C ASP A 155 12.96 9.42 -12.72
N ALA A 156 11.93 9.62 -11.89
CA ALA A 156 11.51 8.64 -10.89
C ALA A 156 9.98 8.59 -10.74
N VAL A 157 9.49 7.45 -10.26
CA VAL A 157 8.10 7.28 -9.86
C VAL A 157 8.02 6.75 -8.43
N PHE A 158 7.28 7.45 -7.56
CA PHE A 158 6.90 6.89 -6.28
C PHE A 158 5.71 5.96 -6.49
N VAL A 159 5.92 4.69 -6.17
CA VAL A 159 4.93 3.64 -6.41
C VAL A 159 4.19 3.23 -5.13
N GLY A 160 4.56 3.80 -3.98
CA GLY A 160 3.91 3.48 -2.72
C GLY A 160 3.94 1.98 -2.41
N ASP A 161 2.80 1.45 -2.03
CA ASP A 161 2.56 0.04 -1.73
C ASP A 161 1.99 -0.75 -2.91
N ALA A 162 2.02 -0.19 -4.12
CA ALA A 162 1.68 -0.94 -5.32
C ALA A 162 2.72 -2.02 -5.67
N VAL A 163 3.98 -1.83 -5.23
CA VAL A 163 5.10 -2.75 -5.50
C VAL A 163 5.85 -3.04 -4.21
N PHE A 164 6.09 -4.32 -3.93
CA PHE A 164 6.86 -4.78 -2.80
C PHE A 164 8.21 -5.36 -3.25
N GLY A 165 9.26 -5.03 -2.49
CA GLY A 165 10.57 -5.64 -2.71
C GLY A 165 10.57 -7.12 -2.31
N GLU A 166 11.49 -7.89 -2.90
CA GLU A 166 11.62 -9.34 -2.76
C GLU A 166 11.61 -9.83 -1.29
N LYS A 167 12.36 -9.15 -0.42
CA LYS A 167 12.48 -9.54 1.00
C LYS A 167 11.13 -9.46 1.73
N LEU A 168 10.35 -8.40 1.49
CA LEU A 168 9.03 -8.25 2.11
C LEU A 168 8.06 -9.28 1.53
N LEU A 169 8.04 -9.42 0.20
CA LEU A 169 7.16 -10.35 -0.50
C LEU A 169 7.39 -11.81 -0.06
N SER A 170 8.65 -12.21 0.14
CA SER A 170 8.99 -13.54 0.66
C SER A 170 8.51 -13.75 2.10
N ARG A 171 8.59 -12.71 2.95
CA ARG A 171 8.16 -12.79 4.34
C ARG A 171 6.64 -12.86 4.50
N VAL A 172 5.91 -12.01 3.79
CA VAL A 172 4.44 -11.93 3.90
C VAL A 172 3.74 -13.02 3.09
N GLY A 173 4.36 -13.53 2.02
CA GLY A 173 3.83 -14.55 1.12
C GLY A 173 2.73 -14.01 0.22
N ILE A 174 1.62 -13.60 0.80
CA ILE A 174 0.47 -13.00 0.11
C ILE A 174 0.54 -11.48 0.34
N PRO A 175 0.90 -10.66 -0.66
CA PRO A 175 0.88 -9.21 -0.54
C PRO A 175 -0.55 -8.73 -0.37
N TYR A 176 -0.75 -7.72 0.49
CA TYR A 176 -2.06 -7.12 0.67
C TYR A 176 -2.48 -6.34 -0.58
N HIS A 177 -3.64 -6.67 -1.13
CA HIS A 177 -4.33 -5.90 -2.17
C HIS A 177 -5.84 -5.96 -1.94
N PHE A 178 -6.46 -4.80 -1.84
CA PHE A 178 -7.91 -4.67 -1.74
C PHE A 178 -8.61 -5.20 -3.01
N ASN A 179 -7.98 -4.99 -4.17
CA ASN A 179 -8.45 -5.48 -5.46
C ASN A 179 -7.28 -6.04 -6.28
N ALA A 180 -7.18 -7.36 -6.37
CA ALA A 180 -6.06 -8.04 -7.02
C ALA A 180 -6.01 -7.80 -8.55
N ARG A 181 -7.17 -7.74 -9.22
CA ARG A 181 -7.25 -7.44 -10.66
C ARG A 181 -6.73 -6.03 -10.95
N GLN A 182 -7.17 -5.07 -10.16
CA GLN A 182 -6.73 -3.68 -10.32
C GLN A 182 -5.24 -3.52 -9.98
N ALA A 183 -4.74 -4.26 -8.98
CA ALA A 183 -3.31 -4.29 -8.67
C ALA A 183 -2.48 -4.80 -9.86
N LEU A 184 -2.92 -5.85 -10.56
CA LEU A 184 -2.24 -6.31 -11.78
C LEU A 184 -2.20 -5.24 -12.87
N SER A 185 -3.31 -4.53 -13.12
CA SER A 185 -3.34 -3.42 -14.07
C SER A 185 -2.41 -2.26 -13.65
N THR A 186 -2.35 -1.98 -12.34
CA THR A 186 -1.42 -0.98 -11.78
C THR A 186 0.04 -1.40 -11.97
N LEU A 187 0.37 -2.67 -11.77
CA LEU A 187 1.71 -3.20 -12.03
C LEU A 187 2.12 -3.03 -13.50
N GLU A 188 1.21 -3.29 -14.46
CA GLU A 188 1.47 -3.05 -15.90
C GLU A 188 1.75 -1.56 -16.18
N LYS A 189 0.98 -0.65 -15.56
CA LYS A 189 1.22 0.79 -15.66
C LYS A 189 2.60 1.18 -15.14
N ILE A 190 3.02 0.65 -13.97
CA ILE A 190 4.34 0.92 -13.38
C ILE A 190 5.46 0.33 -14.25
N LYS A 191 5.26 -0.86 -14.84
CA LYS A 191 6.21 -1.46 -15.77
C LYS A 191 6.52 -0.55 -16.95
N ALA A 192 5.49 0.08 -17.52
CA ALA A 192 5.68 1.03 -18.63
C ALA A 192 6.53 2.26 -18.24
N TYR A 193 6.52 2.68 -16.97
CA TYR A 193 7.46 3.72 -16.48
C TYR A 193 8.89 3.16 -16.37
N ALA A 194 9.06 1.96 -15.81
CA ALA A 194 10.36 1.33 -15.72
C ALA A 194 11.01 1.15 -17.11
N GLU A 195 10.24 0.71 -18.11
CA GLU A 195 10.68 0.56 -19.52
C GLU A 195 11.08 1.88 -20.18
N LYS A 196 10.54 3.00 -19.71
CA LYS A 196 10.95 4.36 -20.11
C LYS A 196 12.18 4.87 -19.37
N GLY A 197 12.76 4.08 -18.46
CA GLY A 197 13.96 4.43 -17.71
C GLY A 197 13.72 5.05 -16.34
N TYR A 198 12.46 5.16 -15.87
CA TYR A 198 12.16 5.72 -14.56
C TYR A 198 12.62 4.83 -13.43
N SER A 199 13.27 5.43 -12.44
CA SER A 199 13.60 4.76 -11.17
C SER A 199 12.36 4.66 -10.27
N GLY A 200 12.29 3.62 -9.42
CA GLY A 200 11.18 3.38 -8.49
C GLY A 200 11.49 3.77 -7.05
N ILE A 201 10.55 4.43 -6.39
CA ILE A 201 10.58 4.70 -4.95
C ILE A 201 9.46 3.88 -4.32
N LEU A 202 9.81 2.85 -3.54
CA LEU A 202 8.86 1.95 -2.88
C LEU A 202 8.68 2.37 -1.41
N SER A 203 7.47 2.29 -0.86
CA SER A 203 7.25 2.61 0.57
C SER A 203 7.92 1.62 1.50
N HIS A 204 7.81 0.33 1.21
CA HIS A 204 8.38 -0.76 2.01
C HIS A 204 9.54 -1.47 1.29
N GLY A 205 10.36 -0.71 0.61
CA GLY A 205 11.44 -1.32 -0.17
C GLY A 205 12.61 -0.37 -0.43
N PRO A 206 13.64 -0.86 -1.13
CA PRO A 206 14.74 -0.01 -1.55
C PRO A 206 14.30 0.92 -2.68
N PHE A 207 15.03 2.02 -2.84
CA PHE A 207 15.04 2.76 -4.10
C PHE A 207 15.59 1.82 -5.20
N ALA A 208 14.87 1.68 -6.29
CA ALA A 208 15.18 0.79 -7.41
C ALA A 208 15.47 1.61 -8.67
N ASN A 209 16.57 1.30 -9.39
CA ASN A 209 16.72 1.81 -10.74
C ASN A 209 15.65 1.17 -11.64
N SER A 210 15.55 1.61 -12.89
CA SER A 210 14.54 1.16 -13.84
C SER A 210 14.51 -0.36 -14.02
N ASP A 211 15.68 -1.00 -14.20
CA ASP A 211 15.77 -2.45 -14.38
C ASP A 211 15.28 -3.21 -13.14
N LYS A 212 15.67 -2.74 -11.96
CA LYS A 212 15.25 -3.35 -10.69
C LYS A 212 13.78 -3.08 -10.38
N LEU A 213 13.25 -1.93 -10.80
CA LEU A 213 11.82 -1.65 -10.72
C LEU A 213 11.03 -2.62 -11.60
N ALA A 214 11.44 -2.84 -12.84
CA ALA A 214 10.82 -3.80 -13.73
C ALA A 214 10.84 -5.22 -13.15
N GLU A 215 11.98 -5.66 -12.59
CA GLU A 215 12.12 -6.95 -11.92
C GLU A 215 11.15 -7.08 -10.73
N TYR A 216 11.03 -6.03 -9.88
CA TYR A 216 10.09 -6.06 -8.76
C TYR A 216 8.64 -6.09 -9.22
N VAL A 217 8.30 -5.36 -10.27
CA VAL A 217 6.94 -5.38 -10.86
C VAL A 217 6.60 -6.80 -11.34
N ASP A 218 7.50 -7.44 -12.09
CA ASP A 218 7.31 -8.81 -12.58
C ASP A 218 7.15 -9.80 -11.41
N LEU A 219 8.00 -9.70 -10.39
CA LEU A 219 7.92 -10.52 -9.18
C LEU A 219 6.56 -10.40 -8.46
N ASN A 220 6.02 -9.18 -8.34
CA ASN A 220 4.71 -8.95 -7.73
C ASN A 220 3.56 -9.51 -8.60
N ALA A 221 3.64 -9.31 -9.92
CA ALA A 221 2.65 -9.83 -10.86
C ALA A 221 2.62 -11.37 -10.89
N GLU A 222 3.79 -12.00 -10.94
CA GLU A 222 3.94 -13.46 -10.86
C GLU A 222 3.40 -14.01 -9.53
N ARG A 223 3.67 -13.32 -8.42
CA ARG A 223 3.15 -13.70 -7.11
C ARG A 223 1.62 -13.69 -7.08
N LEU A 224 0.97 -12.66 -7.60
CA LEU A 224 -0.50 -12.59 -7.66
C LEU A 224 -1.08 -13.67 -8.58
N LYS A 225 -0.46 -13.96 -9.72
CA LYS A 225 -0.87 -15.05 -10.62
C LYS A 225 -0.74 -16.41 -9.94
N LEU A 226 0.38 -16.66 -9.27
CA LEU A 226 0.59 -17.91 -8.51
C LEU A 226 -0.46 -18.08 -7.41
N ILE A 227 -0.77 -17.03 -6.65
CA ILE A 227 -1.82 -17.10 -5.61
C ILE A 227 -3.17 -17.42 -6.25
N ARG A 228 -3.50 -16.84 -7.41
CA ARG A 228 -4.73 -17.16 -8.13
C ARG A 228 -4.80 -18.65 -8.53
N GLU A 229 -3.71 -19.20 -9.02
CA GLU A 229 -3.61 -20.63 -9.37
C GLU A 229 -3.83 -21.51 -8.14
N LEU A 230 -3.16 -21.21 -7.02
CA LEU A 230 -3.31 -21.94 -5.77
C LEU A 230 -4.76 -21.87 -5.22
N VAL A 231 -5.42 -20.71 -5.33
CA VAL A 231 -6.84 -20.57 -4.95
C VAL A 231 -7.71 -21.50 -5.78
N ILE A 232 -7.50 -21.56 -7.10
CA ILE A 232 -8.24 -22.45 -8.00
C ILE A 232 -7.98 -23.92 -7.63
N ASP A 233 -6.73 -24.30 -7.49
CA ASP A 233 -6.33 -25.67 -7.21
C ASP A 233 -6.94 -26.18 -5.90
N HIS A 234 -6.83 -25.43 -4.83
CA HIS A 234 -7.39 -25.83 -3.54
C HIS A 234 -8.92 -25.88 -3.55
N LEU A 235 -9.58 -24.82 -4.01
CA LEU A 235 -11.04 -24.74 -3.94
C LEU A 235 -11.77 -25.63 -4.95
N THR A 236 -11.10 -26.13 -5.99
CA THR A 236 -11.66 -27.15 -6.87
C THR A 236 -11.53 -28.56 -6.30
N GLN A 237 -10.53 -28.81 -5.45
CA GLN A 237 -10.28 -30.11 -4.83
C GLN A 237 -11.16 -30.34 -3.60
N GLU A 238 -11.22 -29.37 -2.68
CA GLU A 238 -11.96 -29.51 -1.42
C GLU A 238 -12.60 -28.19 -0.96
N PRO A 239 -13.70 -28.24 -0.18
CA PRO A 239 -14.25 -27.05 0.45
C PRO A 239 -13.36 -26.57 1.59
N LEU A 240 -12.95 -25.28 1.57
CA LEU A 240 -12.11 -24.66 2.60
C LEU A 240 -12.73 -23.36 3.12
N SER A 241 -12.53 -23.06 4.40
CA SER A 241 -12.75 -21.71 4.90
C SER A 241 -11.68 -20.76 4.36
N LEU A 242 -11.94 -19.46 4.43
CA LEU A 242 -10.99 -18.48 3.92
C LEU A 242 -9.65 -18.56 4.66
N GLU A 243 -9.67 -18.71 5.97
CA GLU A 243 -8.47 -18.83 6.80
C GLU A 243 -7.69 -20.12 6.53
N GLU A 244 -8.38 -21.25 6.33
CA GLU A 244 -7.73 -22.52 5.96
C GLU A 244 -7.04 -22.40 4.60
N LEU A 245 -7.72 -21.80 3.61
CA LEU A 245 -7.16 -21.56 2.28
C LEU A 245 -5.91 -20.67 2.35
N VAL A 246 -6.00 -19.52 3.04
CA VAL A 246 -4.87 -18.61 3.22
C VAL A 246 -3.71 -19.31 3.93
N GLY A 247 -3.99 -20.08 4.99
CA GLY A 247 -2.97 -20.85 5.70
C GLY A 247 -2.24 -21.84 4.81
N LYS A 248 -2.97 -22.59 3.94
CA LYS A 248 -2.39 -23.52 2.95
C LYS A 248 -1.50 -22.77 1.96
N ILE A 249 -1.99 -21.68 1.36
CA ILE A 249 -1.23 -20.87 0.40
C ILE A 249 0.05 -20.31 1.04
N LEU A 250 -0.02 -19.76 2.26
CA LEU A 250 1.16 -19.29 2.98
C LEU A 250 2.19 -20.41 3.19
N GLY A 251 1.73 -21.62 3.54
CA GLY A 251 2.60 -22.80 3.69
C GLY A 251 3.32 -23.17 2.40
N GLU A 252 2.63 -23.19 1.25
CA GLU A 252 3.23 -23.48 -0.06
C GLU A 252 4.20 -22.39 -0.52
N LEU A 253 3.90 -21.13 -0.21
CA LEU A 253 4.79 -19.99 -0.47
C LEU A 253 5.98 -19.94 0.52
N ARG A 254 6.04 -20.86 1.51
CA ARG A 254 7.05 -20.88 2.58
C ARG A 254 7.15 -19.56 3.34
N ALA A 255 6.03 -18.88 3.46
CA ALA A 255 5.91 -17.61 4.16
C ALA A 255 5.59 -17.83 5.65
N GLU A 256 5.72 -16.75 6.41
CA GLU A 256 5.42 -16.78 7.84
C GLU A 256 3.91 -16.91 8.08
N ILE A 257 3.49 -17.98 8.79
CA ILE A 257 2.08 -18.20 9.16
C ILE A 257 1.86 -17.57 10.54
N ASN A 258 1.23 -16.40 10.54
CA ASN A 258 0.82 -15.68 11.75
C ASN A 258 -0.52 -14.98 11.54
N ALA A 259 -1.14 -14.47 12.61
CA ALA A 259 -2.45 -13.84 12.55
C ALA A 259 -2.49 -12.65 11.57
N GLY A 260 -1.42 -11.83 11.53
CA GLY A 260 -1.34 -10.69 10.62
C GLY A 260 -1.35 -11.12 9.14
N ASN A 261 -0.50 -12.09 8.77
CA ASN A 261 -0.42 -12.58 7.39
C ASN A 261 -1.70 -13.31 6.97
N ILE A 262 -2.38 -14.03 7.89
CA ILE A 262 -3.68 -14.66 7.59
C ILE A 262 -4.74 -13.57 7.35
N LEU A 263 -4.87 -12.59 8.24
CA LEU A 263 -5.91 -11.56 8.12
C LEU A 263 -5.72 -10.69 6.89
N LEU A 264 -4.50 -10.19 6.66
CA LEU A 264 -4.20 -9.35 5.50
C LEU A 264 -4.26 -10.15 4.19
N GLY A 265 -3.73 -11.37 4.18
CA GLY A 265 -3.80 -12.26 3.02
C GLY A 265 -5.24 -12.65 2.66
N SER A 266 -6.13 -12.74 3.65
CA SER A 266 -7.56 -13.03 3.42
C SER A 266 -8.25 -11.96 2.57
N VAL A 267 -7.85 -10.70 2.68
CA VAL A 267 -8.40 -9.62 1.84
C VAL A 267 -8.05 -9.86 0.37
N THR A 268 -6.80 -10.14 0.08
CA THR A 268 -6.33 -10.41 -1.29
C THR A 268 -6.92 -11.69 -1.87
N VAL A 269 -6.95 -12.77 -1.09
CA VAL A 269 -7.54 -14.05 -1.53
C VAL A 269 -9.05 -13.90 -1.78
N ASN A 270 -9.76 -13.18 -0.92
CA ASN A 270 -11.19 -12.90 -1.12
C ASN A 270 -11.45 -12.07 -2.39
N SER A 271 -10.60 -11.10 -2.69
CA SER A 271 -10.65 -10.34 -3.96
C SER A 271 -10.45 -11.27 -5.16
N ILE A 272 -9.48 -12.19 -5.10
CA ILE A 272 -9.22 -13.18 -6.16
C ILE A 272 -10.43 -14.12 -6.34
N ILE A 273 -11.02 -14.63 -5.25
CA ILE A 273 -12.23 -15.46 -5.32
C ILE A 273 -13.35 -14.68 -6.02
N SER A 274 -13.54 -13.41 -5.67
CA SER A 274 -14.56 -12.56 -6.30
C SER A 274 -14.36 -12.44 -7.82
N ASP A 275 -13.12 -12.28 -8.27
CA ASP A 275 -12.78 -12.22 -9.69
C ASP A 275 -13.04 -13.57 -10.39
N LEU A 276 -12.79 -14.69 -9.70
CA LEU A 276 -13.02 -16.04 -10.25
C LEU A 276 -14.50 -16.36 -10.47
N LEU A 277 -15.44 -15.64 -9.86
CA LEU A 277 -16.87 -15.83 -10.09
C LEU A 277 -17.32 -15.56 -11.53
N GLU A 278 -16.53 -14.87 -12.32
CA GLU A 278 -16.77 -14.70 -13.76
C GLU A 278 -16.57 -16.02 -14.53
N GLU A 279 -15.61 -16.84 -14.10
CA GLU A 279 -15.18 -18.08 -14.78
C GLU A 279 -15.72 -19.35 -14.11
N TYR A 280 -15.91 -19.33 -12.78
CA TYR A 280 -16.30 -20.46 -11.95
C TYR A 280 -17.62 -20.22 -11.24
N GLY A 281 -18.34 -21.30 -10.92
CA GLY A 281 -19.40 -21.28 -9.91
C GLY A 281 -18.78 -21.33 -8.52
N LEU A 282 -19.46 -20.74 -7.54
CA LEU A 282 -19.09 -20.84 -6.11
C LEU A 282 -20.22 -21.51 -5.35
N SER A 283 -19.91 -22.59 -4.65
CA SER A 283 -20.79 -23.19 -3.67
C SER A 283 -20.26 -22.97 -2.26
N THR A 284 -21.17 -22.95 -1.30
CA THR A 284 -20.84 -22.81 0.12
C THR A 284 -21.47 -23.93 0.92
N GLU A 285 -20.78 -24.41 1.94
CA GLU A 285 -21.30 -25.32 2.94
C GLU A 285 -20.92 -24.87 4.35
N VAL A 286 -21.63 -25.35 5.36
CA VAL A 286 -21.27 -25.12 6.76
C VAL A 286 -20.82 -26.44 7.36
N SER A 287 -19.57 -26.48 7.80
CA SER A 287 -18.98 -27.66 8.44
C SER A 287 -18.08 -27.22 9.60
N GLY A 288 -18.22 -27.84 10.76
CA GLY A 288 -17.46 -27.48 11.97
C GLY A 288 -17.71 -26.05 12.46
N GLY A 289 -18.86 -25.43 12.14
CA GLY A 289 -19.17 -24.04 12.48
C GLY A 289 -18.49 -23.00 11.57
N LEU A 290 -17.82 -23.42 10.50
CA LEU A 290 -17.17 -22.55 9.52
C LEU A 290 -17.92 -22.58 8.18
N VAL A 291 -17.98 -21.43 7.51
CA VAL A 291 -18.39 -21.34 6.11
C VAL A 291 -17.21 -21.76 5.25
N ARG A 292 -17.43 -22.74 4.38
CA ARG A 292 -16.43 -23.26 3.44
C ARG A 292 -16.86 -22.97 2.02
N TYR A 293 -15.91 -22.64 1.18
CA TYR A 293 -16.08 -22.28 -0.22
C TYR A 293 -15.55 -23.41 -1.10
N ARG A 294 -16.21 -23.66 -2.20
CA ARG A 294 -15.77 -24.58 -3.24
C ARG A 294 -16.02 -23.98 -4.62
N LEU A 295 -15.01 -24.02 -5.49
CA LEU A 295 -15.16 -23.65 -6.89
C LEU A 295 -15.63 -24.84 -7.71
N THR A 296 -16.56 -24.60 -8.63
CA THR A 296 -17.06 -25.56 -9.61
C THR A 296 -16.91 -24.98 -11.00
N ARG A 297 -16.52 -25.79 -11.98
CA ARG A 297 -16.49 -25.31 -13.37
C ARG A 297 -17.93 -24.99 -13.80
N LYS A 298 -18.06 -23.81 -14.47
CA LYS A 298 -19.33 -23.43 -15.12
C LYS A 298 -19.60 -24.29 -16.33
#